data_994630b638eb3d76477ffe5e43f4c778
#
_entry.id   994630b638eb3d76477ffe5e43f4c778
#
_cell.length_a   1.000
_cell.length_b   1.000
_cell.length_c   1.000
_cell.angle_alpha   90.00
_cell.angle_beta   90.00
_cell.angle_gamma   90.00
#
_symmetry.space_group_name_H-M   'P 1'
#
loop_
_entity.id
_entity.type
_entity.pdbx_description
1 polymer ?
#
loop_
_entity_poly.entity_id
_entity_poly.type
_entity_poly.pdbx_seq_one_letter_code
_entity_poly.pdbx_strand_id
1 'polypeptide(L)'
;MVNKKDILQAILDKKIVAIFRGIDPGKCTCAANALYDGGIGLCEVTFQRTEKEQGYPTTLQGIRNIIAGADGRNLLVGAGTVLTTEQVTLAWSAGARFIITPTINTEVIRLANELGMVTMPGAFTPTELETAYEAGADLVKVFPASDLGPGYFKSVRGPLGHIPLVAVGGVNLENAKAFLDAGAVGLGIGGNLVSKKLIDAGRYEELTELAKQYAQLI
;
A
#
# COMPACT_ATOMS: atom_id res chain seq x y z
N MET A 1 -17.52 13.55 -1.72
CA MET A 1 -16.09 13.18 -1.45
C MET A 1 -16.10 12.02 -0.47
N VAL A 2 -15.37 10.97 -0.75
CA VAL A 2 -15.17 9.84 0.18
C VAL A 2 -14.40 10.40 1.37
N ASN A 3 -14.90 10.24 2.60
CA ASN A 3 -14.23 10.78 3.77
C ASN A 3 -13.06 9.86 4.20
N LYS A 4 -12.11 10.39 5.00
CA LYS A 4 -10.94 9.64 5.44
C LYS A 4 -11.29 8.37 6.22
N LYS A 5 -12.36 8.40 7.03
CA LYS A 5 -12.79 7.23 7.82
C LYS A 5 -13.26 6.08 6.94
N ASP A 6 -13.98 6.40 5.85
CA ASP A 6 -14.44 5.37 4.90
C ASP A 6 -13.26 4.75 4.15
N ILE A 7 -12.22 5.56 3.84
CA ILE A 7 -10.98 5.06 3.22
C ILE A 7 -10.25 4.12 4.18
N LEU A 8 -10.09 4.51 5.44
CA LEU A 8 -9.45 3.69 6.47
C LEU A 8 -10.20 2.37 6.67
N GLN A 9 -11.53 2.43 6.78
CA GLN A 9 -12.36 1.24 6.92
C GLN A 9 -12.21 0.31 5.71
N ALA A 10 -12.22 0.85 4.49
CA ALA A 10 -12.03 0.07 3.28
C ALA A 10 -10.64 -0.62 3.23
N ILE A 11 -9.59 0.02 3.77
CA ILE A 11 -8.26 -0.59 3.89
C ILE A 11 -8.29 -1.75 4.91
N LEU A 12 -8.92 -1.55 6.06
CA LEU A 12 -9.04 -2.57 7.10
C LEU A 12 -9.89 -3.77 6.66
N ASP A 13 -10.93 -3.56 5.87
CA ASP A 13 -11.81 -4.62 5.35
C ASP A 13 -11.12 -5.44 4.26
N LYS A 14 -10.47 -4.77 3.31
CA LYS A 14 -9.81 -5.40 2.15
C LYS A 14 -8.43 -5.98 2.48
N LYS A 15 -7.76 -5.52 3.50
CA LYS A 15 -6.49 -5.96 4.09
C LYS A 15 -5.27 -6.01 3.17
N ILE A 16 -5.40 -6.32 1.88
CA ILE A 16 -4.25 -6.48 0.96
C ILE A 16 -4.09 -5.27 0.07
N VAL A 17 -2.93 -4.62 0.15
CA VAL A 17 -2.49 -3.55 -0.75
C VAL A 17 -1.53 -4.11 -1.78
N ALA A 18 -1.90 -4.07 -3.05
CA ALA A 18 -1.06 -4.45 -4.18
C ALA A 18 -0.10 -3.29 -4.53
N ILE A 19 1.21 -3.53 -4.48
CA ILE A 19 2.25 -2.51 -4.65
C ILE A 19 2.79 -2.53 -6.09
N PHE A 20 2.47 -1.49 -6.85
CA PHE A 20 2.93 -1.26 -8.22
C PHE A 20 4.27 -0.53 -8.21
N ARG A 21 5.35 -1.28 -8.28
CA ARG A 21 6.72 -0.75 -8.31
C ARG A 21 7.35 -0.94 -9.68
N GLY A 22 7.65 0.16 -10.38
CA GLY A 22 8.29 0.11 -11.70
C GLY A 22 7.43 -0.55 -12.78
N ILE A 23 6.10 -0.43 -12.66
CA ILE A 23 5.14 -0.86 -13.68
C ILE A 23 4.92 0.29 -14.66
N ASP A 24 4.89 -0.04 -15.94
CA ASP A 24 4.57 0.92 -17.01
C ASP A 24 3.18 1.52 -16.76
N PRO A 25 3.02 2.86 -16.75
CA PRO A 25 1.73 3.52 -16.54
C PRO A 25 0.64 3.06 -17.49
N GLY A 26 1.01 2.74 -18.75
CA GLY A 26 0.07 2.22 -19.75
C GLY A 26 -0.49 0.84 -19.44
N LYS A 27 0.19 0.07 -18.57
CA LYS A 27 -0.24 -1.27 -18.14
C LYS A 27 -0.93 -1.26 -16.77
N CYS A 28 -0.86 -0.17 -16.01
CA CYS A 28 -1.37 -0.09 -14.65
C CYS A 28 -2.87 -0.38 -14.56
N THR A 29 -3.68 0.14 -15.49
CA THR A 29 -5.13 -0.08 -15.51
C THR A 29 -5.49 -1.56 -15.67
N CYS A 30 -4.94 -2.22 -16.68
CA CYS A 30 -5.23 -3.63 -16.93
C CYS A 30 -4.79 -4.50 -15.74
N ALA A 31 -3.63 -4.21 -15.17
CA ALA A 31 -3.12 -4.94 -14.02
C ALA A 31 -4.00 -4.71 -12.77
N ALA A 32 -4.41 -3.48 -12.49
CA ALA A 32 -5.28 -3.16 -11.36
C ALA A 32 -6.67 -3.80 -11.49
N ASN A 33 -7.24 -3.79 -12.70
CA ASN A 33 -8.51 -4.44 -13.00
C ASN A 33 -8.42 -5.97 -12.82
N ALA A 34 -7.34 -6.59 -13.29
CA ALA A 34 -7.10 -8.02 -13.11
C ALA A 34 -6.97 -8.40 -11.62
N LEU A 35 -6.25 -7.59 -10.83
CA LEU A 35 -6.15 -7.79 -9.39
C LEU A 35 -7.51 -7.61 -8.69
N TYR A 36 -8.30 -6.62 -9.10
CA TYR A 36 -9.65 -6.40 -8.57
C TYR A 36 -10.58 -7.58 -8.86
N ASP A 37 -10.56 -8.10 -10.08
CA ASP A 37 -11.34 -9.25 -10.49
C ASP A 37 -10.92 -10.53 -9.72
N GLY A 38 -9.71 -10.55 -9.19
CA GLY A 38 -9.21 -11.55 -8.24
C GLY A 38 -9.47 -11.24 -6.76
N GLY A 39 -10.19 -10.14 -6.43
CA GLY A 39 -10.56 -9.79 -5.06
C GLY A 39 -9.66 -8.73 -4.39
N ILE A 40 -8.64 -8.19 -5.06
CA ILE A 40 -7.71 -7.21 -4.50
C ILE A 40 -8.02 -5.80 -5.01
N GLY A 41 -8.70 -5.00 -4.20
CA GLY A 41 -9.18 -3.67 -4.59
C GLY A 41 -8.38 -2.47 -4.05
N LEU A 42 -7.19 -2.69 -3.46
CA LEU A 42 -6.30 -1.63 -2.98
C LEU A 42 -5.00 -1.64 -3.80
N CYS A 43 -4.66 -0.51 -4.40
CA CYS A 43 -3.46 -0.34 -5.23
C CYS A 43 -2.60 0.80 -4.71
N GLU A 44 -1.29 0.57 -4.58
CA GLU A 44 -0.28 1.57 -4.28
C GLU A 44 0.65 1.73 -5.49
N VAL A 45 0.79 2.94 -6.06
CA VAL A 45 1.79 3.23 -7.10
C VAL A 45 2.98 3.95 -6.45
N THR A 46 4.18 3.38 -6.58
CA THR A 46 5.35 3.89 -5.85
C THR A 46 6.09 4.99 -6.59
N PHE A 47 6.45 6.06 -5.87
CA PHE A 47 7.40 7.05 -6.37
C PHE A 47 8.77 6.44 -6.63
N GLN A 48 9.41 6.85 -7.72
CA GLN A 48 10.75 6.42 -8.11
C GLN A 48 11.71 7.62 -8.00
N ARG A 49 12.77 7.48 -7.20
CA ARG A 49 13.73 8.57 -6.97
C ARG A 49 14.41 9.05 -8.26
N THR A 50 14.55 8.18 -9.25
CA THR A 50 15.12 8.49 -10.56
C THR A 50 14.28 9.47 -11.38
N GLU A 51 13.01 9.68 -11.02
CA GLU A 51 12.09 10.58 -11.72
C GLU A 51 11.94 11.95 -11.03
N LYS A 52 12.72 12.22 -9.97
CA LYS A 52 12.58 13.44 -9.17
C LYS A 52 12.68 14.72 -10.01
N GLU A 53 13.69 14.79 -10.84
CA GLU A 53 13.95 15.98 -11.67
C GLU A 53 12.87 16.24 -12.75
N GLN A 54 12.08 15.21 -13.10
CA GLN A 54 10.98 15.31 -14.06
C GLN A 54 9.60 15.45 -13.38
N GLY A 55 9.54 15.54 -12.04
CA GLY A 55 8.27 15.66 -11.31
C GLY A 55 7.45 14.38 -11.24
N TYR A 56 8.09 13.21 -11.29
CA TYR A 56 7.48 11.88 -11.11
C TYR A 56 6.37 11.50 -12.12
N PRO A 57 6.58 11.70 -13.43
CA PRO A 57 5.53 11.52 -14.43
C PRO A 57 4.95 10.11 -14.44
N THR A 58 5.79 9.07 -14.31
CA THR A 58 5.37 7.66 -14.35
C THR A 58 4.44 7.32 -13.20
N THR A 59 4.79 7.73 -11.96
CA THR A 59 3.96 7.48 -10.78
C THR A 59 2.61 8.17 -10.88
N LEU A 60 2.61 9.47 -11.21
CA LEU A 60 1.38 10.26 -11.28
C LEU A 60 0.46 9.80 -12.42
N GLN A 61 1.04 9.44 -13.56
CA GLN A 61 0.28 8.88 -14.67
C GLN A 61 -0.31 7.50 -14.33
N GLY A 62 0.45 6.64 -13.63
CA GLY A 62 -0.03 5.35 -13.17
C GLY A 62 -1.25 5.47 -12.24
N ILE A 63 -1.20 6.39 -11.26
CA ILE A 63 -2.33 6.67 -10.37
C ILE A 63 -3.56 7.12 -11.17
N ARG A 64 -3.40 8.11 -12.06
CA ARG A 64 -4.50 8.62 -12.90
C ARG A 64 -5.10 7.56 -13.80
N ASN A 65 -4.25 6.73 -14.42
CA ASN A 65 -4.70 5.68 -15.33
C ASN A 65 -5.53 4.62 -14.61
N ILE A 66 -5.13 4.16 -13.42
CA ILE A 66 -5.91 3.22 -12.62
C ILE A 66 -7.27 3.82 -12.27
N ILE A 67 -7.30 5.07 -11.79
CA ILE A 67 -8.55 5.75 -11.40
C ILE A 67 -9.48 5.92 -12.60
N ALA A 68 -8.96 6.39 -13.73
CA ALA A 68 -9.74 6.65 -14.93
C ALA A 68 -10.28 5.36 -15.59
N GLY A 69 -9.51 4.27 -15.52
CA GLY A 69 -9.85 3.00 -16.16
C GLY A 69 -10.45 1.96 -15.22
N ALA A 70 -10.98 2.37 -14.07
CA ALA A 70 -11.57 1.45 -13.10
C ALA A 70 -12.87 0.79 -13.57
N ASP A 71 -13.56 1.34 -14.57
CA ASP A 71 -14.78 0.77 -15.20
C ASP A 71 -15.84 0.34 -14.17
N GLY A 72 -16.18 1.21 -13.23
CA GLY A 72 -17.14 0.95 -12.16
C GLY A 72 -16.63 0.05 -11.04
N ARG A 73 -15.39 -0.42 -11.07
CA ARG A 73 -14.72 -1.13 -9.97
C ARG A 73 -14.43 -0.16 -8.83
N ASN A 74 -14.69 -0.61 -7.60
CA ASN A 74 -14.36 0.16 -6.40
C ASN A 74 -12.88 0.00 -6.02
N LEU A 75 -12.00 0.47 -6.93
CA LEU A 75 -10.56 0.52 -6.72
C LEU A 75 -10.20 1.72 -5.84
N LEU A 76 -9.44 1.47 -4.78
CA LEU A 76 -8.87 2.51 -3.93
C LEU A 76 -7.37 2.63 -4.21
N VAL A 77 -6.96 3.79 -4.69
CA VAL A 77 -5.57 4.03 -5.14
C VAL A 77 -4.83 4.94 -4.16
N GLY A 78 -3.64 4.54 -3.80
CA GLY A 78 -2.70 5.29 -2.99
C GLY A 78 -1.34 5.49 -3.67
N ALA A 79 -0.48 6.25 -3.02
CA ALA A 79 0.89 6.46 -3.43
C ALA A 79 1.88 5.87 -2.41
N GLY A 80 2.91 5.21 -2.90
CA GLY A 80 3.97 4.63 -2.09
C GLY A 80 5.32 5.30 -2.24
N THR A 81 6.20 5.04 -1.28
CA THR A 81 7.53 5.64 -1.23
C THR A 81 7.47 7.19 -1.20
N VAL A 82 6.47 7.71 -0.49
CA VAL A 82 6.25 9.15 -0.31
C VAL A 82 7.19 9.65 0.78
N LEU A 83 8.22 10.42 0.40
CA LEU A 83 9.29 10.86 1.30
C LEU A 83 9.26 12.36 1.60
N THR A 84 8.50 13.14 0.82
CA THR A 84 8.44 14.59 0.94
C THR A 84 7.01 15.11 0.89
N THR A 85 6.78 16.31 1.44
CA THR A 85 5.49 17.01 1.38
C THR A 85 5.08 17.35 -0.05
N GLU A 86 6.05 17.61 -0.94
CA GLU A 86 5.80 17.79 -2.37
C GLU A 86 5.16 16.53 -2.98
N GLN A 87 5.70 15.35 -2.69
CA GLN A 87 5.14 14.08 -3.17
C GLN A 87 3.73 13.83 -2.62
N VAL A 88 3.43 14.24 -1.38
CA VAL A 88 2.06 14.18 -0.83
C VAL A 88 1.10 15.01 -1.68
N THR A 89 1.46 16.27 -1.95
CA THR A 89 0.64 17.19 -2.76
C THR A 89 0.42 16.65 -4.17
N LEU A 90 1.48 16.14 -4.81
CA LEU A 90 1.42 15.55 -6.16
C LEU A 90 0.53 14.30 -6.18
N ALA A 91 0.66 13.40 -5.22
CA ALA A 91 -0.16 12.20 -5.08
C ALA A 91 -1.64 12.53 -4.88
N TRP A 92 -1.93 13.48 -3.98
CA TRP A 92 -3.28 13.95 -3.73
C TRP A 92 -3.92 14.57 -4.99
N SER A 93 -3.17 15.42 -5.71
CA SER A 93 -3.60 16.03 -6.97
C SER A 93 -3.82 15.01 -8.09
N ALA A 94 -3.12 13.88 -8.06
CA ALA A 94 -3.33 12.77 -8.99
C ALA A 94 -4.55 11.89 -8.63
N GLY A 95 -5.15 12.11 -7.44
CA GLY A 95 -6.33 11.40 -6.96
C GLY A 95 -6.05 10.28 -5.96
N ALA A 96 -4.81 10.12 -5.49
CA ALA A 96 -4.50 9.16 -4.43
C ALA A 96 -5.28 9.48 -3.13
N ARG A 97 -5.70 8.43 -2.41
CA ARG A 97 -6.51 8.54 -1.19
C ARG A 97 -5.76 8.13 0.07
N PHE A 98 -4.65 7.44 -0.07
CA PHE A 98 -3.76 7.07 1.03
C PHE A 98 -2.30 7.17 0.59
N ILE A 99 -1.40 7.29 1.56
CA ILE A 99 0.04 7.27 1.33
C ILE A 99 0.71 6.19 2.17
N ILE A 100 1.74 5.57 1.59
CA ILE A 100 2.61 4.62 2.27
C ILE A 100 4.05 5.11 2.14
N THR A 101 4.78 5.12 3.26
CA THR A 101 6.19 5.53 3.25
C THR A 101 7.08 4.41 3.77
N PRO A 102 8.36 4.34 3.40
CA PRO A 102 9.29 3.37 3.97
C PRO A 102 9.89 3.82 5.32
N THR A 103 9.68 5.07 5.70
CA THR A 103 10.28 5.73 6.88
C THR A 103 9.26 6.64 7.55
N ILE A 104 9.60 7.19 8.71
CA ILE A 104 8.81 8.21 9.40
C ILE A 104 9.30 9.59 8.96
N ASN A 105 8.33 10.40 8.52
CA ASN A 105 8.51 11.84 8.32
C ASN A 105 7.24 12.53 8.83
N THR A 106 7.34 13.22 9.96
CA THR A 106 6.19 13.85 10.64
C THR A 106 5.49 14.90 9.78
N GLU A 107 6.25 15.67 8.97
CA GLU A 107 5.68 16.67 8.06
C GLU A 107 4.85 16.01 6.93
N VAL A 108 5.30 14.86 6.42
CA VAL A 108 4.57 14.06 5.43
C VAL A 108 3.26 13.53 6.03
N ILE A 109 3.31 12.99 7.26
CA ILE A 109 2.14 12.49 7.97
C ILE A 109 1.14 13.62 8.22
N ARG A 110 1.62 14.77 8.75
CA ARG A 110 0.79 15.93 9.05
C ARG A 110 0.07 16.45 7.81
N LEU A 111 0.80 16.71 6.71
CA LEU A 111 0.20 17.23 5.48
C LEU A 111 -0.80 16.25 4.87
N ALA A 112 -0.51 14.96 4.85
CA ALA A 112 -1.43 13.96 4.34
C ALA A 112 -2.73 13.91 5.16
N ASN A 113 -2.63 14.04 6.49
CA ASN A 113 -3.80 14.15 7.37
C ASN A 113 -4.64 15.39 7.08
N GLU A 114 -4.01 16.55 6.88
CA GLU A 114 -4.67 17.81 6.52
C GLU A 114 -5.42 17.71 5.18
N LEU A 115 -4.87 16.94 4.24
CA LEU A 115 -5.50 16.67 2.94
C LEU A 115 -6.55 15.53 2.98
N GLY A 116 -6.83 14.97 4.16
CA GLY A 116 -7.81 13.90 4.34
C GLY A 116 -7.38 12.54 3.78
N MET A 117 -6.08 12.32 3.58
CA MET A 117 -5.51 11.04 3.16
C MET A 117 -5.28 10.13 4.37
N VAL A 118 -5.40 8.81 4.17
CA VAL A 118 -4.96 7.82 5.16
C VAL A 118 -3.44 7.68 5.08
N THR A 119 -2.78 7.59 6.23
CA THR A 119 -1.33 7.54 6.36
C THR A 119 -0.85 6.20 6.90
N MET A 120 0.21 5.67 6.27
CA MET A 120 0.83 4.39 6.64
C MET A 120 2.37 4.52 6.58
N PRO A 121 2.99 5.23 7.55
CA PRO A 121 4.45 5.35 7.63
C PRO A 121 5.12 4.04 7.99
N GLY A 122 6.35 3.85 7.51
CA GLY A 122 7.18 2.67 7.75
C GLY A 122 7.99 2.80 9.02
N ALA A 123 8.02 1.71 9.81
CA ALA A 123 8.78 1.56 11.04
C ALA A 123 9.37 0.15 11.13
N PHE A 124 10.44 -0.01 11.93
CA PHE A 124 11.12 -1.29 12.15
C PHE A 124 11.23 -1.62 13.65
N THR A 125 11.32 -0.62 14.51
CA THR A 125 11.51 -0.77 15.96
C THR A 125 10.27 -0.31 16.73
N PRO A 126 10.06 -0.77 18.00
CA PRO A 126 8.96 -0.31 18.83
C PRO A 126 8.93 1.22 19.02
N THR A 127 10.09 1.86 19.16
CA THR A 127 10.18 3.33 19.26
C THR A 127 9.68 4.02 17.99
N GLU A 128 10.01 3.48 16.82
CA GLU A 128 9.53 4.02 15.55
C GLU A 128 8.02 3.80 15.40
N LEU A 129 7.49 2.65 15.82
CA LEU A 129 6.05 2.39 15.80
C LEU A 129 5.28 3.46 16.61
N GLU A 130 5.73 3.72 17.84
CA GLU A 130 5.13 4.73 18.71
C GLU A 130 5.28 6.13 18.13
N THR A 131 6.50 6.50 17.67
CA THR A 131 6.75 7.80 17.03
C THR A 131 5.83 8.05 15.83
N ALA A 132 5.61 7.03 14.99
CA ALA A 132 4.71 7.13 13.84
C ALA A 132 3.26 7.34 14.28
N TYR A 133 2.82 6.60 15.29
CA TYR A 133 1.47 6.67 15.81
C TYR A 133 1.18 8.03 16.50
N GLU A 134 2.10 8.50 17.35
CA GLU A 134 1.99 9.82 17.99
C GLU A 134 2.02 10.98 16.98
N ALA A 135 2.71 10.81 15.84
CA ALA A 135 2.67 11.76 14.73
C ALA A 135 1.32 11.79 13.99
N GLY A 136 0.37 10.92 14.35
CA GLY A 136 -0.97 10.85 13.78
C GLY A 136 -1.10 9.87 12.62
N ALA A 137 -0.27 8.83 12.55
CA ALA A 137 -0.45 7.75 11.59
C ALA A 137 -1.76 6.98 11.84
N ASP A 138 -2.52 6.69 10.78
CA ASP A 138 -3.72 5.87 10.87
C ASP A 138 -3.40 4.38 11.01
N LEU A 139 -2.37 3.94 10.32
CA LEU A 139 -1.81 2.59 10.30
C LEU A 139 -0.29 2.70 10.31
N VAL A 140 0.42 1.70 10.82
CA VAL A 140 1.89 1.69 10.76
C VAL A 140 2.38 0.48 10.00
N LYS A 141 3.15 0.72 8.96
CA LYS A 141 3.81 -0.31 8.15
C LYS A 141 5.04 -0.82 8.87
N VAL A 142 5.08 -2.10 9.18
CA VAL A 142 6.31 -2.78 9.61
C VAL A 142 7.11 -3.19 8.36
N PHE A 143 8.33 -2.65 8.20
CA PHE A 143 9.12 -2.84 6.99
C PHE A 143 10.63 -2.90 7.24
N PRO A 144 11.33 -3.91 6.68
CA PRO A 144 10.81 -5.07 5.96
C PRO A 144 10.28 -6.16 6.91
N ALA A 145 9.03 -6.60 6.71
CA ALA A 145 8.36 -7.51 7.64
C ALA A 145 8.97 -8.93 7.67
N SER A 146 9.46 -9.43 6.52
CA SER A 146 10.07 -10.75 6.44
C SER A 146 11.30 -10.92 7.34
N ASP A 147 12.06 -9.85 7.55
CA ASP A 147 13.29 -9.89 8.34
C ASP A 147 12.99 -10.01 9.85
N LEU A 148 11.82 -9.52 10.27
CA LEU A 148 11.35 -9.58 11.66
C LEU A 148 10.46 -10.82 11.92
N GLY A 149 9.72 -11.26 10.92
CA GLY A 149 8.81 -12.39 11.01
C GLY A 149 7.53 -12.12 11.83
N PRO A 150 6.55 -13.06 11.79
CA PRO A 150 5.27 -12.93 12.53
C PRO A 150 5.45 -12.87 14.05
N GLY A 151 6.51 -13.46 14.59
CA GLY A 151 6.82 -13.43 16.02
C GLY A 151 7.01 -12.01 16.57
N TYR A 152 7.59 -11.12 15.77
CA TYR A 152 7.75 -9.71 16.12
C TYR A 152 6.38 -9.03 16.34
N PHE A 153 5.42 -9.24 15.45
CA PHE A 153 4.06 -8.70 15.58
C PHE A 153 3.39 -9.12 16.87
N LYS A 154 3.49 -10.40 17.24
CA LYS A 154 2.97 -10.90 18.53
C LYS A 154 3.61 -10.20 19.71
N SER A 155 4.94 -10.03 19.68
CA SER A 155 5.71 -9.43 20.77
C SER A 155 5.38 -7.95 20.98
N VAL A 156 5.38 -7.15 19.92
CA VAL A 156 5.11 -5.69 20.03
C VAL A 156 3.66 -5.39 20.36
N ARG A 157 2.71 -6.22 19.95
CA ARG A 157 1.28 -6.04 20.29
C ARG A 157 0.98 -6.17 21.79
N GLY A 158 1.85 -6.79 22.57
CA GLY A 158 1.69 -6.81 24.02
C GLY A 158 1.64 -5.38 24.59
N PRO A 159 2.71 -4.61 24.51
CA PRO A 159 2.75 -3.22 25.00
C PRO A 159 2.09 -2.19 24.05
N LEU A 160 2.10 -2.42 22.73
CA LEU A 160 1.64 -1.47 21.70
C LEU A 160 0.42 -2.00 20.91
N GLY A 161 -0.49 -2.74 21.56
CA GLY A 161 -1.65 -3.35 20.92
C GLY A 161 -2.68 -2.37 20.36
N HIS A 162 -2.58 -1.10 20.69
CA HIS A 162 -3.41 0.00 20.17
C HIS A 162 -2.96 0.48 18.78
N ILE A 163 -1.72 0.14 18.34
CA ILE A 163 -1.18 0.55 17.04
C ILE A 163 -1.57 -0.48 15.98
N PRO A 164 -2.35 -0.12 14.94
CA PRO A 164 -2.69 -1.06 13.88
C PRO A 164 -1.51 -1.26 12.92
N LEU A 165 -0.96 -2.48 12.89
CA LEU A 165 0.26 -2.82 12.14
C LEU A 165 -0.06 -3.48 10.81
N VAL A 166 0.64 -3.07 9.74
CA VAL A 166 0.56 -3.65 8.39
C VAL A 166 1.90 -4.29 8.04
N ALA A 167 1.90 -5.57 7.64
CA ALA A 167 3.12 -6.26 7.25
C ALA A 167 3.46 -5.95 5.78
N VAL A 168 4.66 -5.41 5.54
CA VAL A 168 5.14 -5.05 4.20
C VAL A 168 6.59 -5.47 4.01
N GLY A 169 6.91 -6.00 2.83
CA GLY A 169 8.26 -6.47 2.50
C GLY A 169 8.45 -7.96 2.76
N GLY A 170 8.67 -8.72 1.68
CA GLY A 170 8.86 -10.18 1.72
C GLY A 170 7.60 -10.99 1.98
N VAL A 171 6.41 -10.37 2.03
CA VAL A 171 5.13 -11.08 2.18
C VAL A 171 4.81 -11.85 0.89
N ASN A 172 4.41 -13.11 1.04
CA ASN A 172 4.06 -14.04 -0.03
C ASN A 172 2.95 -15.01 0.41
N LEU A 173 2.52 -15.93 -0.46
CA LEU A 173 1.45 -16.90 -0.16
C LEU A 173 1.75 -17.81 1.05
N GLU A 174 3.03 -18.11 1.29
CA GLU A 174 3.45 -19.02 2.35
C GLU A 174 3.38 -18.39 3.74
N ASN A 175 3.65 -17.06 3.84
CA ASN A 175 3.76 -16.35 5.11
C ASN A 175 2.62 -15.34 5.41
N ALA A 176 1.83 -14.97 4.40
CA ALA A 176 0.77 -13.96 4.53
C ALA A 176 -0.19 -14.25 5.68
N LYS A 177 -0.72 -15.49 5.73
CA LYS A 177 -1.63 -15.90 6.80
C LYS A 177 -0.98 -15.82 8.19
N ALA A 178 0.29 -16.20 8.31
CA ALA A 178 1.00 -16.14 9.58
C ALA A 178 1.15 -14.71 10.13
N PHE A 179 1.33 -13.70 9.26
CA PHE A 179 1.33 -12.29 9.67
C PHE A 179 -0.05 -11.84 10.14
N LEU A 180 -1.13 -12.21 9.44
CA LEU A 180 -2.50 -11.90 9.87
C LEU A 180 -2.83 -12.57 11.22
N ASP A 181 -2.51 -13.85 11.39
CA ASP A 181 -2.71 -14.60 12.65
C ASP A 181 -1.86 -14.02 13.80
N ALA A 182 -0.73 -13.38 13.47
CA ALA A 182 0.09 -12.66 14.45
C ALA A 182 -0.46 -11.28 14.80
N GLY A 183 -1.52 -10.83 14.12
CA GLY A 183 -2.26 -9.61 14.40
C GLY A 183 -1.91 -8.44 13.51
N ALA A 184 -1.29 -8.65 12.36
CA ALA A 184 -1.27 -7.65 11.32
C ALA A 184 -2.70 -7.37 10.83
N VAL A 185 -3.08 -6.09 10.74
CA VAL A 185 -4.40 -5.68 10.25
C VAL A 185 -4.47 -5.62 8.73
N GLY A 186 -3.32 -5.71 8.06
CA GLY A 186 -3.21 -5.71 6.61
C GLY A 186 -1.83 -6.15 6.12
N LEU A 187 -1.72 -6.31 4.81
CA LEU A 187 -0.54 -6.77 4.10
C LEU A 187 -0.25 -5.86 2.91
N GLY A 188 1.01 -5.49 2.70
CA GLY A 188 1.45 -4.83 1.47
C GLY A 188 2.33 -5.77 0.65
N ILE A 189 1.88 -6.11 -0.57
CA ILE A 189 2.50 -7.15 -1.39
C ILE A 189 2.94 -6.58 -2.74
N GLY A 190 4.24 -6.62 -3.00
CA GLY A 190 4.85 -6.15 -4.24
C GLY A 190 4.94 -7.25 -5.29
N GLY A 191 6.15 -7.55 -5.77
CA GLY A 191 6.39 -8.45 -6.91
C GLY A 191 5.84 -9.87 -6.78
N ASN A 192 5.60 -10.33 -5.54
CA ASN A 192 4.96 -11.63 -5.30
C ASN A 192 3.46 -11.66 -5.69
N LEU A 193 2.81 -10.49 -5.78
CA LEU A 193 1.42 -10.33 -6.24
C LEU A 193 1.39 -9.54 -7.55
N VAL A 194 2.01 -8.36 -7.59
CA VAL A 194 2.09 -7.50 -8.78
C VAL A 194 3.26 -7.97 -9.63
N SER A 195 3.07 -9.12 -10.29
CA SER A 195 4.12 -9.76 -11.09
C SER A 195 4.42 -8.97 -12.37
N LYS A 196 5.54 -8.24 -12.36
CA LYS A 196 6.01 -7.52 -13.56
C LYS A 196 6.14 -8.44 -14.77
N LYS A 197 6.57 -9.70 -14.58
CA LYS A 197 6.69 -10.69 -15.65
C LYS A 197 5.34 -10.99 -16.32
N LEU A 198 4.27 -11.17 -15.55
CA LEU A 198 2.93 -11.41 -16.09
C LEU A 198 2.37 -10.16 -16.77
N ILE A 199 2.55 -9.00 -16.14
CA ILE A 199 2.07 -7.71 -16.66
C ILE A 199 2.76 -7.35 -17.97
N ASP A 200 4.09 -7.51 -18.05
CA ASP A 200 4.84 -7.21 -19.28
C ASP A 200 4.48 -8.14 -20.43
N ALA A 201 4.11 -9.38 -20.13
CA ALA A 201 3.66 -10.36 -21.10
C ALA A 201 2.16 -10.26 -21.45
N GLY A 202 1.40 -9.34 -20.82
CA GLY A 202 -0.04 -9.21 -21.04
C GLY A 202 -0.89 -10.37 -20.46
N ARG A 203 -0.32 -11.18 -19.54
CA ARG A 203 -0.94 -12.38 -18.96
C ARG A 203 -1.83 -12.01 -17.76
N TYR A 204 -2.86 -11.20 -18.00
CA TYR A 204 -3.70 -10.65 -16.93
C TYR A 204 -4.63 -11.68 -16.28
N GLU A 205 -5.05 -12.72 -17.02
CA GLU A 205 -5.84 -13.82 -16.47
C GLU A 205 -5.08 -14.57 -15.36
N GLU A 206 -3.78 -14.82 -15.58
CA GLU A 206 -2.92 -15.45 -14.57
C GLU A 206 -2.64 -14.53 -13.37
N LEU A 207 -2.61 -13.21 -13.61
CA LEU A 207 -2.52 -12.24 -12.51
C LEU A 207 -3.81 -12.28 -11.66
N THR A 208 -4.97 -12.44 -12.30
CA THR A 208 -6.27 -12.61 -11.61
C THR A 208 -6.27 -13.88 -10.74
N GLU A 209 -5.80 -15.02 -11.30
CA GLU A 209 -5.73 -16.28 -10.55
C GLU A 209 -4.76 -16.20 -9.36
N LEU A 210 -3.63 -15.51 -9.54
CA LEU A 210 -2.71 -15.24 -8.42
C LEU A 210 -3.37 -14.36 -7.35
N ALA A 211 -4.11 -13.33 -7.73
CA ALA A 211 -4.83 -12.47 -6.81
C ALA A 211 -5.90 -13.23 -6.00
N LYS A 212 -6.64 -14.15 -6.64
CA LYS A 212 -7.60 -15.02 -5.96
C LYS A 212 -6.95 -15.86 -4.86
N GLN A 213 -5.74 -16.39 -5.10
CA GLN A 213 -5.02 -17.15 -4.08
C GLN A 213 -4.73 -16.31 -2.83
N TYR A 214 -4.32 -15.05 -3.01
CA TYR A 214 -4.12 -14.15 -1.88
C TYR A 214 -5.44 -13.74 -1.22
N ALA A 215 -6.49 -13.47 -1.98
CA ALA A 215 -7.80 -13.09 -1.45
C ALA A 215 -8.44 -14.20 -0.60
N GLN A 216 -8.12 -15.46 -0.84
CA GLN A 216 -8.59 -16.59 -0.02
C GLN A 216 -7.93 -16.68 1.37
N LEU A 217 -6.89 -15.89 1.63
CA LEU A 217 -6.17 -15.89 2.92
C LEU A 217 -6.77 -14.93 3.96
N ILE A 218 -7.71 -14.05 3.54
CA ILE A 218 -8.26 -12.95 4.36
C ILE A 218 -9.73 -13.13 4.74
#